data_b0a71d6f5a05fcdad3a73c18233d15fc
#
_entry.id   b0a71d6f5a05fcdad3a73c18233d15fc
#
_cell.length_a   1.000
_cell.length_b   1.000
_cell.length_c   1.000
_cell.angle_alpha   90.00
_cell.angle_beta   90.00
_cell.angle_gamma   90.00
#
_symmetry.space_group_name_H-M   'P 1'
#
loop_
_entity.id
_entity.type
_entity.pdbx_description
1 polymer ?
#
loop_
_entity_poly.entity_id
_entity_poly.type
_entity_poly.pdbx_seq_one_letter_code
_entity_poly.pdbx_strand_id
1 'polypeptide(L)'
;MSRALSHETSNYLQFTPVEEVDYGTLCNYILLDAIRMGGSDIHIEPRGSTLVIRVRVDGKLKVLDYLPIQHHAKITGRFKIMCDIPTYEIGMPVDGRASTIPEMGRVTLRVSIFPLDEGEKIVIRVFDPSSRTFDLETLGFTPTVRDQFVNLLERPGGLILLTGPTGSGKTTAIYAALSWLIEQHGDEISISTVEDPIEIPMEHLSQSQLATHKGFTYPVALRSLLRQDPQVIMIGEIRDAETASIAVQASLTGHLVISTIHAGSTTGVYTRLLNMGIEPYLLCSSVICVLGMRLVRLNCSFCAAPYEPEANLIERLPQEVLEAAEFRRGLGCNHCEFGGYEGRKGIVEMLVPNEELRDAVMSKKPESELQQIAVNAGMETLWEHGIRRVLAGECTYEDVMSTVIDDAF
;
A
#
# COMPACT_ATOMS: atom_id res chain seq x y z
N MET A 1 -6.74 31.73 17.75
CA MET A 1 -6.25 32.15 16.42
C MET A 1 -5.18 31.15 16.02
N SER A 2 -5.54 30.15 15.24
CA SER A 2 -4.65 29.12 14.73
C SER A 2 -3.72 29.76 13.70
N ARG A 3 -2.40 29.71 13.90
CA ARG A 3 -1.46 29.84 12.80
C ARG A 3 -1.62 28.57 11.95
N ALA A 4 -2.51 28.61 10.95
CA ALA A 4 -2.45 27.66 9.86
C ALA A 4 -1.02 27.69 9.34
N LEU A 5 -0.42 26.52 9.12
CA LEU A 5 0.79 26.39 8.32
C LEU A 5 0.54 27.18 7.03
N SER A 6 1.37 28.18 6.76
CA SER A 6 1.24 28.96 5.53
C SER A 6 1.65 28.05 4.37
N HIS A 7 0.66 27.53 3.65
CA HIS A 7 0.92 26.78 2.43
C HIS A 7 1.53 27.70 1.38
N GLU A 8 2.55 27.23 0.68
CA GLU A 8 3.21 27.97 -0.38
C GLU A 8 2.21 28.37 -1.48
N THR A 9 1.24 27.49 -1.76
CA THR A 9 0.13 27.71 -2.68
C THR A 9 -0.67 28.97 -2.32
N SER A 10 -1.16 29.06 -1.08
CA SER A 10 -1.94 30.21 -0.60
C SER A 10 -1.12 31.48 -0.57
N ASN A 11 0.13 31.41 -0.09
CA ASN A 11 1.04 32.54 -0.04
C ASN A 11 1.33 33.11 -1.44
N TYR A 12 1.63 32.23 -2.40
CA TYR A 12 1.91 32.64 -3.77
C TYR A 12 0.73 33.41 -4.38
N LEU A 13 -0.48 32.88 -4.27
CA LEU A 13 -1.67 33.52 -4.82
C LEU A 13 -2.08 34.79 -4.08
N GLN A 14 -1.79 34.91 -2.78
CA GLN A 14 -2.09 36.12 -2.02
C GLN A 14 -1.27 37.35 -2.50
N PHE A 15 -0.03 37.13 -2.97
CA PHE A 15 0.90 38.17 -3.35
C PHE A 15 1.06 38.33 -4.87
N THR A 16 0.45 37.45 -5.68
CA THR A 16 0.60 37.48 -7.14
C THR A 16 -0.74 37.84 -7.81
N PRO A 17 -0.81 38.94 -8.58
CA PRO A 17 -1.99 39.25 -9.39
C PRO A 17 -2.35 38.11 -10.33
N VAL A 18 -3.64 37.94 -10.62
CA VAL A 18 -4.15 36.81 -11.43
C VAL A 18 -3.53 36.74 -12.82
N GLU A 19 -3.26 37.91 -13.42
CA GLU A 19 -2.64 38.03 -14.73
C GLU A 19 -1.17 37.63 -14.76
N GLU A 20 -0.50 37.69 -13.60
CA GLU A 20 0.93 37.41 -13.43
C GLU A 20 1.21 36.01 -12.87
N VAL A 21 0.15 35.19 -12.59
CA VAL A 21 0.31 33.83 -12.05
C VAL A 21 1.04 32.95 -13.05
N ASP A 22 2.22 32.48 -12.68
CA ASP A 22 2.90 31.38 -13.37
C ASP A 22 2.34 30.04 -12.87
N TYR A 23 1.62 29.35 -13.74
CA TYR A 23 0.97 28.07 -13.41
C TYR A 23 1.95 26.92 -13.30
N GLY A 24 3.18 27.06 -13.81
CA GLY A 24 4.26 26.12 -13.53
C GLY A 24 4.62 26.14 -12.06
N THR A 25 4.91 27.32 -11.54
CA THR A 25 5.23 27.57 -10.13
C THR A 25 4.06 27.21 -9.20
N LEU A 26 2.82 27.61 -9.56
CA LEU A 26 1.63 27.29 -8.76
C LEU A 26 1.42 25.77 -8.62
N CYS A 27 1.51 25.00 -9.71
CA CYS A 27 1.38 23.55 -9.66
C CYS A 27 2.50 22.91 -8.84
N ASN A 28 3.73 23.43 -8.94
CA ASN A 28 4.84 22.96 -8.10
C ASN A 28 4.58 23.20 -6.61
N TYR A 29 4.03 24.36 -6.22
CA TYR A 29 3.65 24.64 -4.83
C TYR A 29 2.54 23.71 -4.33
N ILE A 30 1.51 23.43 -5.13
CA ILE A 30 0.46 22.46 -4.78
C ILE A 30 1.08 21.08 -4.49
N LEU A 31 2.02 20.64 -5.32
CA LEU A 31 2.72 19.37 -5.13
C LEU A 31 3.61 19.40 -3.88
N LEU A 32 4.36 20.47 -3.69
CA LEU A 32 5.26 20.64 -2.55
C LEU A 32 4.50 20.64 -1.21
N ASP A 33 3.41 21.39 -1.12
CA ASP A 33 2.57 21.45 0.07
C ASP A 33 1.96 20.07 0.37
N ALA A 34 1.49 19.36 -0.66
CA ALA A 34 0.96 18.02 -0.50
C ALA A 34 2.01 17.01 -0.02
N ILE A 35 3.25 17.09 -0.54
CA ILE A 35 4.37 16.23 -0.12
C ILE A 35 4.77 16.54 1.32
N ARG A 36 4.88 17.81 1.69
CA ARG A 36 5.19 18.24 3.07
C ARG A 36 4.14 17.75 4.09
N MET A 37 2.88 17.61 3.65
CA MET A 37 1.82 17.02 4.47
C MET A 37 1.88 15.48 4.53
N GLY A 38 2.81 14.82 3.87
CA GLY A 38 2.85 13.36 3.76
C GLY A 38 1.71 12.79 2.89
N GLY A 39 1.26 13.55 1.91
CA GLY A 39 0.13 13.20 1.05
C GLY A 39 0.45 12.10 0.05
N SER A 40 -0.45 11.13 -0.09
CA SER A 40 -0.35 10.07 -1.10
C SER A 40 -1.05 10.43 -2.42
N ASP A 41 -2.18 11.14 -2.35
CA ASP A 41 -2.98 11.52 -3.51
C ASP A 41 -3.47 12.96 -3.35
N ILE A 42 -3.44 13.73 -4.44
CA ILE A 42 -3.96 15.09 -4.53
C ILE A 42 -5.21 15.05 -5.40
N HIS A 43 -6.30 15.61 -4.92
CA HIS A 43 -7.57 15.73 -5.63
C HIS A 43 -7.83 17.21 -5.91
N ILE A 44 -7.96 17.58 -7.18
CA ILE A 44 -8.28 18.94 -7.62
C ILE A 44 -9.62 18.86 -8.34
N GLU A 45 -10.65 19.48 -7.77
CA GLU A 45 -12.03 19.35 -8.25
C GLU A 45 -12.70 20.72 -8.40
N PRO A 46 -13.33 21.02 -9.55
CA PRO A 46 -14.21 22.16 -9.69
C PRO A 46 -15.49 21.94 -8.88
N ARG A 47 -15.93 22.97 -8.15
CA ARG A 47 -17.19 23.00 -7.40
C ARG A 47 -17.81 24.39 -7.47
N GLY A 48 -18.71 24.57 -8.43
CA GLY A 48 -19.32 25.88 -8.71
C GLY A 48 -18.28 26.94 -9.03
N SER A 49 -18.20 28.01 -8.24
CA SER A 49 -17.23 29.10 -8.43
C SER A 49 -15.84 28.84 -7.84
N THR A 50 -15.62 27.66 -7.25
CA THR A 50 -14.41 27.35 -6.47
C THR A 50 -13.74 26.08 -6.99
N LEU A 51 -12.41 26.07 -7.01
CA LEU A 51 -11.59 24.90 -7.23
C LEU A 51 -11.11 24.39 -5.87
N VAL A 52 -11.53 23.19 -5.50
CA VAL A 52 -11.15 22.58 -4.21
C VAL A 52 -9.95 21.68 -4.39
N ILE A 53 -8.90 21.91 -3.61
CA ILE A 53 -7.71 21.06 -3.57
C ILE A 53 -7.71 20.29 -2.26
N ARG A 54 -7.69 18.96 -2.35
CA ARG A 54 -7.63 18.05 -1.20
C ARG A 54 -6.46 17.11 -1.33
N VAL A 55 -5.88 16.76 -0.20
CA VAL A 55 -4.76 15.83 -0.10
C VAL A 55 -5.16 14.64 0.76
N ARG A 56 -4.85 13.43 0.33
CA ARG A 56 -5.04 12.23 1.13
C ARG A 56 -3.81 12.02 2.00
N VAL A 57 -4.00 12.21 3.31
CA VAL A 57 -2.97 12.01 4.34
C VAL A 57 -3.44 10.89 5.27
N ASP A 58 -2.64 9.86 5.46
CA ASP A 58 -2.95 8.69 6.29
C ASP A 58 -4.34 8.08 6.00
N GLY A 59 -4.66 7.97 4.70
CA GLY A 59 -5.92 7.42 4.21
C GLY A 59 -7.11 8.38 4.20
N LYS A 60 -7.06 9.52 4.88
CA LYS A 60 -8.15 10.52 4.94
C LYS A 60 -7.89 11.71 4.03
N LEU A 61 -8.95 12.22 3.39
CA LEU A 61 -8.88 13.46 2.61
C LEU A 61 -8.96 14.68 3.55
N LYS A 62 -7.92 15.52 3.47
CA LYS A 62 -7.88 16.84 4.11
C LYS A 62 -7.95 17.92 3.02
N VAL A 63 -8.56 19.07 3.33
CA VAL A 63 -8.55 20.22 2.41
C VAL A 63 -7.18 20.89 2.53
N LEU A 64 -6.52 21.08 1.39
CA LEU A 64 -5.31 21.88 1.28
C LEU A 64 -5.66 23.35 1.07
N ASP A 65 -6.49 23.64 0.03
CA ASP A 65 -6.84 25.01 -0.31
C ASP A 65 -8.14 25.10 -1.13
N TYR A 66 -8.68 26.32 -1.21
CA TYR A 66 -9.81 26.72 -2.04
C TYR A 66 -9.36 27.83 -2.98
N LEU A 67 -9.32 27.58 -4.28
CA LEU A 67 -8.91 28.57 -5.28
C LEU A 67 -10.11 29.06 -6.09
N PRO A 68 -10.08 30.27 -6.64
CA PRO A 68 -11.06 30.71 -7.63
C PRO A 68 -11.09 29.80 -8.85
N ILE A 69 -12.29 29.49 -9.37
CA ILE A 69 -12.47 28.56 -10.51
C ILE A 69 -11.70 28.97 -11.77
N GLN A 70 -11.41 30.25 -11.93
CA GLN A 70 -10.65 30.80 -13.07
C GLN A 70 -9.25 30.17 -13.23
N HIS A 71 -8.67 29.58 -12.17
CA HIS A 71 -7.39 28.89 -12.23
C HIS A 71 -7.48 27.47 -12.78
N HIS A 72 -8.69 26.88 -12.82
CA HIS A 72 -8.92 25.48 -13.13
C HIS A 72 -8.33 25.05 -14.48
N ALA A 73 -8.73 25.68 -15.58
CA ALA A 73 -8.29 25.29 -16.92
C ALA A 73 -6.77 25.36 -17.11
N LYS A 74 -6.12 26.37 -16.49
CA LYS A 74 -4.68 26.55 -16.58
C LYS A 74 -3.90 25.55 -15.72
N ILE A 75 -4.39 25.22 -14.51
CA ILE A 75 -3.85 24.16 -13.67
C ILE A 75 -3.97 22.81 -14.37
N THR A 76 -5.15 22.49 -14.92
CA THR A 76 -5.39 21.26 -15.68
C THR A 76 -4.45 21.16 -16.88
N GLY A 77 -4.38 22.22 -17.67
CA GLY A 77 -3.47 22.29 -18.82
C GLY A 77 -2.01 22.08 -18.45
N ARG A 78 -1.57 22.65 -17.31
CA ARG A 78 -0.19 22.43 -16.82
C ARG A 78 0.08 20.99 -16.44
N PHE A 79 -0.83 20.32 -15.71
CA PHE A 79 -0.66 18.90 -15.38
C PHE A 79 -0.71 17.99 -16.61
N LYS A 80 -1.54 18.33 -17.64
CA LYS A 80 -1.51 17.63 -18.93
C LYS A 80 -0.13 17.74 -19.59
N ILE A 81 0.43 18.94 -19.68
CA ILE A 81 1.77 19.18 -20.25
C ILE A 81 2.85 18.40 -19.48
N MET A 82 2.81 18.42 -18.15
CA MET A 82 3.78 17.68 -17.33
C MET A 82 3.77 16.16 -17.58
N CYS A 83 2.66 15.64 -18.05
CA CYS A 83 2.45 14.20 -18.28
C CYS A 83 2.44 13.82 -19.76
N ASP A 84 2.86 14.72 -20.66
CA ASP A 84 2.82 14.54 -22.12
C ASP A 84 1.42 14.20 -22.65
N ILE A 85 0.36 14.68 -21.96
CA ILE A 85 -1.03 14.55 -22.39
C ILE A 85 -1.38 15.76 -23.27
N PRO A 86 -1.99 15.54 -24.45
CA PRO A 86 -2.43 16.64 -25.30
C PRO A 86 -3.45 17.54 -24.60
N THR A 87 -3.21 18.84 -24.54
CA THR A 87 -4.09 19.80 -23.85
C THR A 87 -5.44 20.02 -24.53
N TYR A 88 -5.54 19.69 -25.80
CA TYR A 88 -6.79 19.75 -26.58
C TYR A 88 -7.72 18.56 -26.37
N GLU A 89 -7.25 17.48 -25.76
CA GLU A 89 -8.10 16.34 -25.37
C GLU A 89 -8.94 16.73 -24.14
N ILE A 90 -10.19 17.11 -24.39
CA ILE A 90 -11.16 17.48 -23.36
C ILE A 90 -12.36 16.52 -23.47
N GLY A 91 -12.95 16.18 -22.33
CA GLY A 91 -14.17 15.37 -22.28
C GLY A 91 -13.95 13.86 -22.37
N MET A 92 -12.71 13.41 -22.38
CA MET A 92 -12.36 11.98 -22.28
C MET A 92 -11.46 11.72 -21.07
N PRO A 93 -11.62 10.57 -20.36
CA PRO A 93 -10.67 10.20 -19.33
C PRO A 93 -9.29 9.99 -19.93
N VAL A 94 -8.26 10.56 -19.30
CA VAL A 94 -6.86 10.41 -19.72
C VAL A 94 -5.97 10.21 -18.50
N ASP A 95 -4.98 9.34 -18.67
CA ASP A 95 -3.96 9.06 -17.66
C ASP A 95 -2.57 9.41 -18.20
N GLY A 96 -1.70 9.93 -17.33
CA GLY A 96 -0.34 10.27 -17.69
C GLY A 96 0.62 10.09 -16.52
N ARG A 97 1.91 10.19 -16.83
CA ARG A 97 2.98 10.13 -15.84
C ARG A 97 3.96 11.26 -16.06
N ALA A 98 4.41 11.84 -14.95
CA ALA A 98 5.54 12.75 -14.94
C ALA A 98 6.61 12.20 -14.01
N SER A 99 7.85 12.23 -14.46
CA SER A 99 9.01 11.92 -13.63
C SER A 99 9.83 13.19 -13.45
N THR A 100 10.14 13.49 -12.19
CA THR A 100 10.96 14.62 -11.72
C THR A 100 10.31 16.00 -11.78
N ILE A 101 10.12 16.55 -10.58
CA ILE A 101 10.00 17.99 -10.39
C ILE A 101 11.38 18.42 -9.88
N PRO A 102 12.12 19.27 -10.61
CA PRO A 102 13.53 19.60 -10.31
C PRO A 102 13.77 20.03 -8.86
N GLU A 103 12.78 20.69 -8.24
CA GLU A 103 12.86 21.25 -6.90
C GLU A 103 12.55 20.23 -5.78
N MET A 104 12.03 19.07 -6.13
CA MET A 104 11.56 18.04 -5.20
C MET A 104 12.34 16.71 -5.27
N GLY A 105 13.43 16.65 -6.03
CA GLY A 105 14.19 15.43 -6.26
C GLY A 105 13.47 14.45 -7.21
N ARG A 106 13.72 13.15 -7.06
CA ARG A 106 13.14 12.10 -7.92
C ARG A 106 11.72 11.72 -7.45
N VAL A 107 10.74 12.60 -7.64
CA VAL A 107 9.33 12.29 -7.39
C VAL A 107 8.65 11.86 -8.69
N THR A 108 7.92 10.76 -8.65
CA THR A 108 7.10 10.30 -9.79
C THR A 108 5.64 10.63 -9.52
N LEU A 109 4.96 11.20 -10.51
CA LEU A 109 3.55 11.52 -10.46
C LEU A 109 2.79 10.62 -11.43
N ARG A 110 1.66 10.06 -10.97
CA ARG A 110 0.64 9.48 -11.84
C ARG A 110 -0.58 10.37 -11.79
N VAL A 111 -0.93 10.94 -12.92
CA VAL A 111 -2.03 11.91 -13.07
C VAL A 111 -3.16 11.24 -13.83
N SER A 112 -4.34 11.23 -13.24
CA SER A 112 -5.59 10.81 -13.88
C SER A 112 -6.52 12.00 -13.97
N ILE A 113 -7.02 12.29 -15.17
CA ILE A 113 -7.94 13.38 -15.45
C ILE A 113 -9.26 12.79 -15.92
N PHE A 114 -10.33 13.17 -15.25
CA PHE A 114 -11.65 12.66 -15.50
C PHE A 114 -12.64 13.79 -15.77
N PRO A 115 -13.42 13.73 -16.86
CA PRO A 115 -14.40 14.76 -17.17
C PRO A 115 -15.57 14.74 -16.19
N LEU A 116 -15.95 15.91 -15.70
CA LEU A 116 -17.14 16.18 -14.92
C LEU A 116 -18.03 17.15 -15.68
N ASP A 117 -19.27 17.34 -15.21
CA ASP A 117 -20.21 18.31 -15.77
C ASP A 117 -19.68 19.75 -15.67
N GLU A 118 -19.00 20.08 -14.57
CA GLU A 118 -18.43 21.42 -14.32
C GLU A 118 -16.95 21.56 -14.74
N GLY A 119 -16.38 20.62 -15.52
CA GLY A 119 -15.00 20.66 -15.96
C GLY A 119 -14.25 19.33 -15.77
N GLU A 120 -12.96 19.37 -15.51
CA GLU A 120 -12.13 18.18 -15.36
C GLU A 120 -11.64 18.03 -13.91
N LYS A 121 -11.86 16.86 -13.32
CA LYS A 121 -11.26 16.46 -12.05
C LYS A 121 -9.87 15.90 -12.31
N ILE A 122 -8.91 16.30 -11.48
CA ILE A 122 -7.55 15.77 -11.52
C ILE A 122 -7.30 14.99 -10.22
N VAL A 123 -6.77 13.78 -10.34
CA VAL A 123 -6.23 13.01 -9.23
C VAL A 123 -4.76 12.73 -9.52
N ILE A 124 -3.89 13.17 -8.62
CA ILE A 124 -2.44 13.00 -8.75
C ILE A 124 -1.97 12.11 -7.62
N ARG A 125 -1.49 10.93 -7.95
CA ARG A 125 -0.78 10.07 -7.01
C ARG A 125 0.69 10.44 -6.99
N VAL A 126 1.20 10.70 -5.81
CA VAL A 126 2.58 11.11 -5.58
C VAL A 126 3.39 9.92 -5.09
N PHE A 127 4.46 9.59 -5.80
CA PHE A 127 5.43 8.58 -5.40
C PHE A 127 6.76 9.29 -5.11
N ASP A 128 7.03 9.47 -3.83
CA ASP A 128 8.29 10.00 -3.34
C ASP A 128 9.15 8.83 -2.83
N PRO A 129 10.20 8.42 -3.58
CA PRO A 129 11.08 7.35 -3.16
C PRO A 129 11.90 7.71 -1.92
N SER A 130 12.17 8.99 -1.67
CA SER A 130 12.99 9.44 -0.54
C SER A 130 12.26 9.37 0.80
N SER A 131 10.94 9.37 0.77
CA SER A 131 10.08 9.30 1.97
C SER A 131 9.83 7.88 2.47
N ARG A 132 10.28 6.85 1.74
CA ARG A 132 10.03 5.43 2.06
C ARG A 132 11.35 4.72 2.31
N THR A 133 11.58 4.35 3.55
CA THR A 133 12.57 3.31 3.88
C THR A 133 11.90 1.95 3.70
N PHE A 134 12.46 1.12 2.83
CA PHE A 134 12.04 -0.27 2.67
C PHE A 134 12.83 -1.14 3.64
N ASP A 135 12.45 -1.09 4.90
CA ASP A 135 13.10 -1.81 5.99
C ASP A 135 12.06 -2.69 6.69
N LEU A 136 12.39 -3.96 6.89
CA LEU A 136 11.54 -4.94 7.58
C LEU A 136 11.18 -4.49 9.01
N GLU A 137 12.07 -3.72 9.67
CA GLU A 137 11.83 -3.20 11.02
C GLU A 137 10.66 -2.20 11.06
N THR A 138 10.44 -1.46 9.97
CA THR A 138 9.40 -0.43 9.90
C THR A 138 8.02 -0.97 9.54
N LEU A 139 7.92 -2.20 9.03
CA LEU A 139 6.65 -2.80 8.58
C LEU A 139 5.65 -3.05 9.70
N GLY A 140 6.14 -3.10 10.94
CA GLY A 140 5.29 -3.37 12.10
C GLY A 140 5.22 -4.83 12.47
N PHE A 141 6.10 -5.67 11.98
CA PHE A 141 6.24 -7.06 12.44
C PHE A 141 6.59 -7.12 13.92
N THR A 142 6.15 -8.16 14.60
CA THR A 142 6.75 -8.53 15.88
C THR A 142 8.14 -9.12 15.64
N PRO A 143 9.04 -9.10 16.62
CA PRO A 143 10.34 -9.74 16.47
C PRO A 143 10.25 -11.19 16.00
N THR A 144 9.32 -11.96 16.57
CA THR A 144 9.09 -13.36 16.20
C THR A 144 8.66 -13.52 14.75
N VAL A 145 7.68 -12.72 14.30
CA VAL A 145 7.19 -12.75 12.91
C VAL A 145 8.28 -12.32 11.94
N ARG A 146 9.04 -11.28 12.29
CA ARG A 146 10.17 -10.81 11.49
C ARG A 146 11.21 -11.90 11.30
N ASP A 147 11.67 -12.52 12.39
CA ASP A 147 12.71 -13.55 12.35
C ASP A 147 12.24 -14.78 11.58
N GLN A 148 10.98 -15.18 11.71
CA GLN A 148 10.39 -16.23 10.89
C GLN A 148 10.33 -15.84 9.41
N PHE A 149 9.94 -14.61 9.10
CA PHE A 149 9.86 -14.12 7.72
C PHE A 149 11.24 -14.08 7.07
N VAL A 150 12.25 -13.59 7.76
CA VAL A 150 13.65 -13.61 7.32
C VAL A 150 14.13 -15.03 7.01
N ASN A 151 13.86 -15.99 7.89
CA ASN A 151 14.19 -17.39 7.64
C ASN A 151 13.49 -17.98 6.41
N LEU A 152 12.33 -17.46 6.03
CA LEU A 152 11.62 -17.87 4.82
C LEU A 152 12.19 -17.21 3.58
N LEU A 153 12.70 -15.99 3.66
CA LEU A 153 13.38 -15.30 2.55
C LEU A 153 14.71 -15.96 2.18
N GLU A 154 15.38 -16.61 3.14
CA GLU A 154 16.64 -17.35 2.92
C GLU A 154 16.43 -18.74 2.25
N ARG A 155 15.20 -19.15 2.03
CA ARG A 155 14.95 -20.45 1.38
C ARG A 155 15.32 -20.39 -0.11
N PRO A 156 15.91 -21.47 -0.65
CA PRO A 156 16.31 -21.52 -2.06
C PRO A 156 15.12 -21.52 -3.03
N GLY A 157 13.92 -21.80 -2.54
CA GLY A 157 12.70 -21.83 -3.35
C GLY A 157 11.44 -21.91 -2.48
N GLY A 158 10.34 -21.53 -3.08
CA GLY A 158 9.02 -21.49 -2.46
C GLY A 158 8.21 -20.27 -2.89
N LEU A 159 6.94 -20.27 -2.55
CA LEU A 159 6.00 -19.20 -2.90
C LEU A 159 5.56 -18.48 -1.63
N ILE A 160 5.91 -17.20 -1.55
CA ILE A 160 5.45 -16.25 -0.52
C ILE A 160 4.37 -15.38 -1.12
N LEU A 161 3.18 -15.38 -0.51
CA LEU A 161 2.03 -14.63 -0.98
C LEU A 161 1.61 -13.57 0.05
N LEU A 162 1.39 -12.34 -0.45
CA LEU A 162 0.88 -11.26 0.38
C LEU A 162 -0.57 -10.97 -0.01
N THR A 163 -1.45 -10.86 0.99
CA THR A 163 -2.87 -10.55 0.78
C THR A 163 -3.34 -9.37 1.61
N GLY A 164 -4.41 -8.73 1.16
CA GLY A 164 -5.02 -7.57 1.79
C GLY A 164 -5.54 -6.56 0.76
N PRO A 165 -6.34 -5.58 1.19
CA PRO A 165 -6.91 -4.56 0.31
C PRO A 165 -5.84 -3.65 -0.30
N THR A 166 -6.26 -2.82 -1.23
CA THR A 166 -5.40 -1.78 -1.79
C THR A 166 -4.96 -0.81 -0.69
N GLY A 167 -3.68 -0.48 -0.66
CA GLY A 167 -3.13 0.42 0.36
C GLY A 167 -2.84 -0.22 1.72
N SER A 168 -2.90 -1.56 1.85
CA SER A 168 -2.57 -2.27 3.10
C SER A 168 -1.07 -2.44 3.36
N GLY A 169 -0.19 -1.96 2.48
CA GLY A 169 1.26 -2.03 2.67
C GLY A 169 1.96 -3.20 1.97
N LYS A 170 1.25 -4.03 1.18
CA LYS A 170 1.82 -5.21 0.49
C LYS A 170 3.07 -4.88 -0.35
N THR A 171 2.98 -3.89 -1.22
CA THR A 171 4.10 -3.47 -2.07
C THR A 171 5.30 -3.00 -1.24
N THR A 172 5.04 -2.26 -0.15
CA THR A 172 6.08 -1.83 0.79
C THR A 172 6.76 -3.02 1.45
N ALA A 173 5.98 -4.03 1.87
CA ALA A 173 6.52 -5.24 2.49
C ALA A 173 7.33 -6.08 1.50
N ILE A 174 6.89 -6.19 0.24
CA ILE A 174 7.66 -6.88 -0.80
C ILE A 174 8.98 -6.14 -1.05
N TYR A 175 8.96 -4.82 -1.24
CA TYR A 175 10.17 -4.06 -1.48
C TYR A 175 11.13 -4.10 -0.28
N ALA A 176 10.59 -4.11 0.96
CA ALA A 176 11.41 -4.31 2.15
C ALA A 176 12.08 -5.71 2.17
N ALA A 177 11.35 -6.75 1.76
CA ALA A 177 11.91 -8.10 1.63
C ALA A 177 13.02 -8.16 0.56
N LEU A 178 12.80 -7.52 -0.60
CA LEU A 178 13.78 -7.44 -1.68
C LEU A 178 15.01 -6.61 -1.27
N SER A 179 14.80 -5.47 -0.59
CA SER A 179 15.90 -4.66 -0.03
C SER A 179 16.74 -5.45 0.96
N TRP A 180 16.08 -6.19 1.85
CA TRP A 180 16.76 -7.04 2.81
C TRP A 180 17.62 -8.10 2.12
N LEU A 181 17.10 -8.79 1.09
CA LEU A 181 17.86 -9.77 0.32
C LEU A 181 19.07 -9.15 -0.36
N ILE A 182 18.93 -7.94 -0.94
CA ILE A 182 20.05 -7.20 -1.53
C ILE A 182 21.10 -6.85 -0.49
N GLU A 183 20.68 -6.39 0.69
CA GLU A 183 21.57 -6.04 1.79
C GLU A 183 22.38 -7.25 2.30
N GLN A 184 21.76 -8.45 2.30
CA GLN A 184 22.45 -9.67 2.75
C GLN A 184 23.41 -10.25 1.69
N HIS A 185 23.02 -10.22 0.42
CA HIS A 185 23.72 -10.97 -0.64
C HIS A 185 24.42 -10.08 -1.67
N GLY A 186 24.11 -8.78 -1.70
CA GLY A 186 24.70 -7.84 -2.65
C GLY A 186 24.48 -8.25 -4.10
N ASP A 187 25.56 -8.24 -4.88
CA ASP A 187 25.55 -8.62 -6.30
C ASP A 187 25.59 -10.15 -6.54
N GLU A 188 25.61 -10.95 -5.46
CA GLU A 188 25.62 -12.43 -5.57
C GLU A 188 24.23 -13.01 -5.79
N ILE A 189 23.17 -12.21 -5.65
CA ILE A 189 21.79 -12.63 -5.84
C ILE A 189 21.15 -11.99 -7.08
N SER A 190 20.53 -12.81 -7.93
CA SER A 190 19.77 -12.33 -9.09
C SER A 190 18.29 -12.20 -8.76
N ILE A 191 17.81 -10.96 -8.63
CA ILE A 191 16.43 -10.65 -8.34
C ILE A 191 15.78 -10.00 -9.54
N SER A 192 14.69 -10.57 -10.04
CA SER A 192 13.94 -10.05 -11.17
C SER A 192 12.50 -9.81 -10.81
N THR A 193 11.93 -8.69 -11.27
CA THR A 193 10.54 -8.33 -11.01
C THR A 193 9.73 -8.16 -12.29
N VAL A 194 8.44 -8.46 -12.22
CA VAL A 194 7.44 -8.15 -13.25
C VAL A 194 6.29 -7.40 -12.59
N GLU A 195 6.06 -6.17 -13.02
CA GLU A 195 5.17 -5.22 -12.34
C GLU A 195 4.23 -4.49 -13.30
N ASP A 196 3.07 -4.04 -12.80
CA ASP A 196 2.09 -3.29 -13.58
C ASP A 196 1.44 -2.16 -12.75
N PRO A 197 2.06 -1.02 -12.70
CA PRO A 197 3.41 -0.63 -13.16
C PRO A 197 4.51 -0.87 -12.12
N ILE A 198 5.78 -0.59 -12.46
CA ILE A 198 6.84 -0.39 -11.47
C ILE A 198 6.48 0.83 -10.62
N GLU A 199 6.34 0.63 -9.31
CA GLU A 199 5.98 1.70 -8.39
C GLU A 199 7.20 2.55 -8.04
N ILE A 200 8.34 1.93 -7.76
CA ILE A 200 9.59 2.59 -7.39
C ILE A 200 10.75 1.87 -8.06
N PRO A 201 11.58 2.56 -8.84
CA PRO A 201 12.84 2.00 -9.34
C PRO A 201 13.80 1.71 -8.17
N MET A 202 14.32 0.49 -8.12
CA MET A 202 15.31 0.06 -7.15
C MET A 202 16.61 -0.34 -7.85
N GLU A 203 17.73 0.15 -7.34
CA GLU A 203 19.04 -0.29 -7.78
C GLU A 203 19.23 -1.77 -7.43
N HIS A 204 20.03 -2.50 -8.18
CA HIS A 204 20.29 -3.93 -8.05
C HIS A 204 19.08 -4.87 -8.34
N LEU A 205 17.95 -4.37 -8.84
CA LEU A 205 16.84 -5.18 -9.32
C LEU A 205 16.71 -5.15 -10.84
N SER A 206 16.45 -6.30 -11.44
CA SER A 206 16.03 -6.38 -12.85
C SER A 206 14.51 -6.21 -12.94
N GLN A 207 14.03 -4.94 -12.96
CA GLN A 207 12.61 -4.62 -12.97
C GLN A 207 12.05 -4.53 -14.38
N SER A 208 10.99 -5.29 -14.67
CA SER A 208 10.26 -5.26 -15.93
C SER A 208 8.84 -4.76 -15.74
N GLN A 209 8.43 -3.76 -16.51
CA GLN A 209 7.06 -3.27 -16.52
C GLN A 209 6.27 -3.88 -17.65
N LEU A 210 5.04 -4.33 -17.36
CA LEU A 210 4.12 -4.87 -18.37
C LEU A 210 3.79 -3.82 -19.44
N ALA A 211 3.54 -4.31 -20.65
CA ALA A 211 3.07 -3.54 -21.79
C ALA A 211 1.98 -4.35 -22.50
N THR A 212 0.81 -4.46 -21.85
CA THR A 212 -0.30 -5.31 -22.28
C THR A 212 -0.79 -4.98 -23.70
N HIS A 213 -0.73 -3.70 -24.10
CA HIS A 213 -1.04 -3.24 -25.45
C HIS A 213 -0.08 -3.77 -26.52
N LYS A 214 1.11 -4.27 -26.12
CA LYS A 214 2.11 -4.95 -26.98
C LYS A 214 2.08 -6.46 -26.80
N GLY A 215 1.16 -7.01 -26.02
CA GLY A 215 1.11 -8.45 -25.69
C GLY A 215 2.12 -8.86 -24.61
N PHE A 216 2.85 -7.95 -23.97
CA PHE A 216 3.74 -8.24 -22.86
C PHE A 216 2.94 -8.29 -21.56
N THR A 217 2.40 -9.48 -21.26
CA THR A 217 1.54 -9.80 -20.10
C THR A 217 2.33 -10.56 -19.04
N TYR A 218 1.77 -10.77 -17.83
CA TYR A 218 2.39 -11.57 -16.78
C TYR A 218 2.83 -12.96 -17.26
N PRO A 219 2.00 -13.78 -17.91
CA PRO A 219 2.44 -15.11 -18.38
C PRO A 219 3.58 -15.05 -19.38
N VAL A 220 3.56 -14.10 -20.32
CA VAL A 220 4.64 -13.93 -21.32
C VAL A 220 5.95 -13.50 -20.66
N ALA A 221 5.87 -12.51 -19.75
CA ALA A 221 7.02 -12.02 -19.03
C ALA A 221 7.67 -13.12 -18.18
N LEU A 222 6.88 -13.85 -17.37
CA LEU A 222 7.36 -14.90 -16.47
C LEU A 222 8.03 -16.05 -17.22
N ARG A 223 7.41 -16.55 -18.33
CA ARG A 223 8.05 -17.60 -19.14
C ARG A 223 9.40 -17.15 -19.72
N SER A 224 9.58 -15.88 -20.01
CA SER A 224 10.84 -15.34 -20.49
C SER A 224 11.84 -15.14 -19.35
N LEU A 225 11.37 -14.67 -18.20
CA LEU A 225 12.17 -14.37 -17.02
C LEU A 225 12.78 -15.64 -16.43
N LEU A 226 12.08 -16.77 -16.43
CA LEU A 226 12.62 -18.08 -16.01
C LEU A 226 13.84 -18.57 -16.82
N ARG A 227 14.17 -17.93 -17.95
CA ARG A 227 15.38 -18.19 -18.75
C ARG A 227 16.49 -17.16 -18.53
N GLN A 228 16.29 -16.25 -17.56
CA GLN A 228 17.26 -15.20 -17.21
C GLN A 228 18.06 -15.53 -15.94
N ASP A 229 18.00 -16.78 -15.49
CA ASP A 229 18.70 -17.29 -14.30
C ASP A 229 18.44 -16.48 -13.02
N PRO A 230 17.17 -16.14 -12.67
CA PRO A 230 16.86 -15.46 -11.43
C PRO A 230 16.84 -16.45 -10.27
N GLN A 231 17.31 -16.04 -9.09
CA GLN A 231 17.09 -16.79 -7.84
C GLN A 231 15.80 -16.34 -7.16
N VAL A 232 15.47 -15.05 -7.25
CA VAL A 232 14.24 -14.48 -6.69
C VAL A 232 13.41 -13.84 -7.80
N ILE A 233 12.13 -14.16 -7.82
CA ILE A 233 11.16 -13.64 -8.76
C ILE A 233 10.06 -12.90 -8.00
N MET A 234 9.90 -11.63 -8.26
CA MET A 234 8.75 -10.87 -7.76
C MET A 234 7.71 -10.71 -8.87
N ILE A 235 6.47 -11.07 -8.58
CA ILE A 235 5.32 -10.88 -9.45
C ILE A 235 4.41 -9.86 -8.78
N GLY A 236 4.14 -8.75 -9.46
CA GLY A 236 3.30 -7.68 -8.89
C GLY A 236 2.01 -8.21 -8.30
N GLU A 237 1.29 -9.03 -9.05
CA GLU A 237 0.10 -9.72 -8.55
C GLU A 237 -0.28 -10.96 -9.38
N ILE A 238 -0.98 -11.89 -8.74
CA ILE A 238 -1.59 -13.06 -9.38
C ILE A 238 -3.08 -12.81 -9.53
N ARG A 239 -3.53 -12.60 -10.80
CA ARG A 239 -4.94 -12.33 -11.13
C ARG A 239 -5.65 -13.50 -11.79
N ASP A 240 -4.90 -14.36 -12.48
CA ASP A 240 -5.42 -15.41 -13.35
C ASP A 240 -4.73 -16.76 -13.13
N ALA A 241 -5.38 -17.82 -13.61
CA ALA A 241 -4.93 -19.20 -13.46
C ALA A 241 -3.59 -19.48 -14.15
N GLU A 242 -3.31 -18.82 -15.28
CA GLU A 242 -2.08 -19.04 -16.04
C GLU A 242 -0.87 -18.47 -15.28
N THR A 243 -0.99 -17.23 -14.77
CA THR A 243 0.04 -16.60 -13.92
C THR A 243 0.24 -17.41 -12.63
N ALA A 244 -0.83 -17.87 -11.98
CA ALA A 244 -0.75 -18.71 -10.79
C ALA A 244 0.00 -20.02 -11.06
N SER A 245 -0.31 -20.70 -12.17
CA SER A 245 0.37 -21.94 -12.54
C SER A 245 1.87 -21.76 -12.77
N ILE A 246 2.26 -20.69 -13.46
CA ILE A 246 3.69 -20.39 -13.70
C ILE A 246 4.40 -20.06 -12.39
N ALA A 247 3.79 -19.26 -11.52
CA ALA A 247 4.36 -18.91 -10.22
C ALA A 247 4.61 -20.14 -9.33
N VAL A 248 3.62 -21.04 -9.27
CA VAL A 248 3.74 -22.32 -8.54
C VAL A 248 4.82 -23.18 -9.13
N GLN A 249 4.90 -23.34 -10.45
CA GLN A 249 5.93 -24.13 -11.11
C GLN A 249 7.33 -23.54 -10.86
N ALA A 250 7.50 -22.23 -10.95
CA ALA A 250 8.75 -21.55 -10.65
C ALA A 250 9.24 -21.85 -9.24
N SER A 251 8.33 -21.74 -8.26
CA SER A 251 8.65 -22.01 -6.85
C SER A 251 9.07 -23.46 -6.58
N LEU A 252 8.50 -24.42 -7.32
CA LEU A 252 8.84 -25.85 -7.22
C LEU A 252 10.15 -26.20 -7.93
N THR A 253 10.60 -25.33 -8.86
CA THR A 253 11.85 -25.54 -9.60
C THR A 253 13.04 -24.79 -9.01
N GLY A 254 12.95 -24.34 -7.76
CA GLY A 254 14.08 -23.79 -7.01
C GLY A 254 14.19 -22.26 -7.05
N HIS A 255 13.09 -21.55 -7.36
CA HIS A 255 13.05 -20.09 -7.29
C HIS A 255 12.27 -19.64 -6.07
N LEU A 256 12.74 -18.62 -5.37
CA LEU A 256 11.94 -17.91 -4.39
C LEU A 256 10.99 -16.94 -5.12
N VAL A 257 9.69 -17.23 -5.07
CA VAL A 257 8.67 -16.40 -5.72
C VAL A 257 7.93 -15.60 -4.68
N ILE A 258 7.87 -14.28 -4.84
CA ILE A 258 7.14 -13.38 -3.96
C ILE A 258 6.07 -12.67 -4.80
N SER A 259 4.81 -12.73 -4.35
CA SER A 259 3.72 -12.09 -5.11
C SER A 259 2.60 -11.61 -4.21
N THR A 260 1.71 -10.77 -4.79
CA THR A 260 0.44 -10.44 -4.15
C THR A 260 -0.70 -11.25 -4.77
N ILE A 261 -1.72 -11.51 -3.96
CA ILE A 261 -2.98 -12.09 -4.40
C ILE A 261 -4.14 -11.44 -3.64
N HIS A 262 -5.23 -11.17 -4.31
CA HIS A 262 -6.42 -10.63 -3.65
C HIS A 262 -7.26 -11.77 -3.06
N ALA A 263 -7.25 -11.88 -1.74
CA ALA A 263 -8.11 -12.76 -0.95
C ALA A 263 -8.50 -12.04 0.35
N GLY A 264 -9.62 -12.45 0.96
CA GLY A 264 -10.13 -11.83 2.19
C GLY A 264 -9.29 -12.15 3.42
N SER A 265 -8.65 -13.33 3.46
CA SER A 265 -7.86 -13.82 4.58
C SER A 265 -6.59 -14.55 4.08
N THR A 266 -5.69 -14.90 4.98
CA THR A 266 -4.51 -15.72 4.65
C THR A 266 -4.89 -17.13 4.23
N THR A 267 -5.88 -17.73 4.85
CA THR A 267 -6.41 -19.05 4.47
C THR A 267 -7.25 -19.01 3.20
N GLY A 268 -7.95 -17.91 2.95
CA GLY A 268 -8.69 -17.65 1.71
C GLY A 268 -7.81 -17.65 0.46
N VAL A 269 -6.50 -17.42 0.61
CA VAL A 269 -5.53 -17.55 -0.49
C VAL A 269 -5.52 -18.96 -1.07
N TYR A 270 -5.56 -19.99 -0.22
CA TYR A 270 -5.63 -21.39 -0.69
C TYR A 270 -6.93 -21.64 -1.47
N THR A 271 -8.07 -21.21 -0.94
CA THR A 271 -9.36 -21.31 -1.62
C THR A 271 -9.32 -20.59 -2.98
N ARG A 272 -8.72 -19.42 -3.04
CA ARG A 272 -8.57 -18.64 -4.27
C ARG A 272 -7.75 -19.38 -5.33
N LEU A 273 -6.61 -19.95 -4.94
CA LEU A 273 -5.73 -20.70 -5.85
C LEU A 273 -6.36 -22.02 -6.29
N LEU A 274 -7.06 -22.73 -5.40
CA LEU A 274 -7.84 -23.91 -5.76
C LEU A 274 -8.92 -23.58 -6.79
N ASN A 275 -9.63 -22.46 -6.63
CA ASN A 275 -10.64 -21.98 -7.58
C ASN A 275 -10.03 -21.54 -8.92
N MET A 276 -8.76 -21.15 -8.96
CA MET A 276 -7.99 -20.91 -10.19
C MET A 276 -7.54 -22.22 -10.85
N GLY A 277 -7.85 -23.39 -10.28
CA GLY A 277 -7.53 -24.69 -10.87
C GLY A 277 -6.13 -25.21 -10.51
N ILE A 278 -5.46 -24.64 -9.51
CA ILE A 278 -4.20 -25.19 -9.03
C ILE A 278 -4.48 -26.42 -8.16
N GLU A 279 -3.81 -27.50 -8.45
CA GLU A 279 -3.99 -28.75 -7.73
C GLU A 279 -3.50 -28.65 -6.26
N PRO A 280 -4.23 -29.22 -5.28
CA PRO A 280 -3.89 -29.10 -3.88
C PRO A 280 -2.45 -29.52 -3.53
N TYR A 281 -1.94 -30.60 -4.13
CA TYR A 281 -0.59 -31.09 -3.85
C TYR A 281 0.51 -30.11 -4.31
N LEU A 282 0.26 -29.32 -5.36
CA LEU A 282 1.16 -28.29 -5.82
C LEU A 282 1.20 -27.12 -4.82
N LEU A 283 0.03 -26.72 -4.28
CA LEU A 283 -0.05 -25.67 -3.27
C LEU A 283 0.67 -26.09 -1.97
N CYS A 284 0.44 -27.30 -1.51
CA CYS A 284 1.10 -27.82 -0.30
C CYS A 284 2.63 -27.87 -0.42
N SER A 285 3.14 -28.07 -1.64
CA SER A 285 4.58 -28.17 -1.90
C SER A 285 5.22 -26.82 -2.19
N SER A 286 4.46 -25.87 -2.75
CA SER A 286 4.99 -24.58 -3.21
C SER A 286 4.84 -23.46 -2.19
N VAL A 287 3.65 -23.30 -1.55
CA VAL A 287 3.38 -22.20 -0.64
C VAL A 287 4.11 -22.41 0.66
N ILE A 288 5.03 -21.49 0.98
CA ILE A 288 5.82 -21.52 2.21
C ILE A 288 5.36 -20.49 3.23
N CYS A 289 4.66 -19.43 2.77
CA CYS A 289 4.12 -18.38 3.61
C CYS A 289 2.97 -17.66 2.94
N VAL A 290 1.96 -17.30 3.71
CA VAL A 290 0.97 -16.30 3.34
C VAL A 290 0.95 -15.21 4.40
N LEU A 291 1.11 -13.95 3.96
CA LEU A 291 1.15 -12.78 4.81
C LEU A 291 -0.09 -11.91 4.57
N GLY A 292 -0.99 -11.86 5.54
CA GLY A 292 -2.13 -10.95 5.56
C GLY A 292 -1.73 -9.61 6.19
N MET A 293 -2.06 -8.49 5.54
CA MET A 293 -1.64 -7.17 6.01
C MET A 293 -2.76 -6.15 6.01
N ARG A 294 -2.76 -5.30 7.03
CA ARG A 294 -3.57 -4.08 7.13
C ARG A 294 -2.71 -2.96 7.70
N LEU A 295 -3.12 -1.72 7.49
CA LEU A 295 -2.49 -0.55 8.09
C LEU A 295 -3.45 0.11 9.07
N VAL A 296 -2.99 0.34 10.29
CA VAL A 296 -3.67 1.16 11.30
C VAL A 296 -2.94 2.48 11.48
N ARG A 297 -3.67 3.54 11.79
CA ARG A 297 -3.09 4.86 12.08
C ARG A 297 -2.49 4.85 13.48
N LEU A 298 -1.31 5.42 13.61
CA LEU A 298 -0.68 5.60 14.91
C LEU A 298 -1.20 6.85 15.60
N ASN A 299 -1.39 6.78 16.91
CA ASN A 299 -1.66 7.94 17.74
C ASN A 299 -0.47 8.90 17.69
N CYS A 300 -0.74 10.20 17.61
CA CYS A 300 0.32 11.19 17.70
C CYS A 300 1.02 11.10 19.07
N SER A 301 2.31 10.89 19.06
CA SER A 301 3.14 10.73 20.26
C SER A 301 3.14 11.96 21.17
N PHE A 302 2.88 13.16 20.62
CA PHE A 302 2.87 14.42 21.36
C PHE A 302 1.55 14.73 22.08
N CYS A 303 0.43 14.16 21.63
CA CYS A 303 -0.87 14.49 22.20
C CYS A 303 -1.74 13.27 22.53
N ALA A 304 -1.16 12.07 22.52
CA ALA A 304 -1.88 10.87 22.92
C ALA A 304 -2.22 10.91 24.42
N ALA A 305 -3.48 10.77 24.74
CA ALA A 305 -4.02 10.78 26.12
C ALA A 305 -4.99 9.63 26.33
N PRO A 306 -5.21 9.19 27.57
CA PRO A 306 -6.23 8.21 27.89
C PRO A 306 -7.61 8.64 27.39
N TYR A 307 -8.41 7.69 26.91
CA TYR A 307 -9.80 7.91 26.52
C TYR A 307 -10.64 6.65 26.80
N GLU A 308 -11.94 6.80 26.85
CA GLU A 308 -12.89 5.67 26.93
C GLU A 308 -13.44 5.40 25.52
N PRO A 309 -13.26 4.19 24.96
CA PRO A 309 -13.90 3.79 23.71
C PRO A 309 -15.42 3.76 23.84
N GLU A 310 -16.14 3.81 22.71
CA GLU A 310 -17.59 3.71 22.71
C GLU A 310 -18.09 2.38 23.33
N ALA A 311 -19.11 2.45 24.19
CA ALA A 311 -19.57 1.31 24.97
C ALA A 311 -19.98 0.09 24.12
N ASN A 312 -20.60 0.32 22.96
CA ASN A 312 -20.98 -0.73 21.99
C ASN A 312 -19.78 -1.48 21.38
N LEU A 313 -18.63 -0.87 21.37
CA LEU A 313 -17.37 -1.47 20.87
C LEU A 313 -16.68 -2.26 21.98
N ILE A 314 -16.75 -1.78 23.22
CA ILE A 314 -16.15 -2.43 24.40
C ILE A 314 -16.79 -3.79 24.67
N GLU A 315 -18.10 -3.96 24.46
CA GLU A 315 -18.81 -5.21 24.66
C GLU A 315 -18.25 -6.41 23.84
N ARG A 316 -17.49 -6.12 22.81
CA ARG A 316 -16.85 -7.14 21.96
C ARG A 316 -15.46 -7.58 22.43
N LEU A 317 -14.90 -6.90 23.42
CA LEU A 317 -13.60 -7.22 23.97
C LEU A 317 -13.71 -8.27 25.09
N PRO A 318 -12.79 -9.24 25.17
CA PRO A 318 -12.64 -10.09 26.35
C PRO A 318 -12.40 -9.23 27.59
N GLN A 319 -12.98 -9.63 28.73
CA GLN A 319 -12.88 -8.87 29.97
C GLN A 319 -11.44 -8.69 30.45
N GLU A 320 -10.59 -9.69 30.21
CA GLU A 320 -9.16 -9.65 30.50
C GLU A 320 -8.43 -8.53 29.74
N VAL A 321 -8.85 -8.27 28.49
CA VAL A 321 -8.31 -7.18 27.68
C VAL A 321 -8.78 -5.82 28.20
N LEU A 322 -10.05 -5.72 28.62
CA LEU A 322 -10.62 -4.50 29.20
C LEU A 322 -9.94 -4.09 30.50
N GLU A 323 -9.63 -5.05 31.37
CA GLU A 323 -8.96 -4.80 32.66
C GLU A 323 -7.48 -4.40 32.48
N ALA A 324 -6.83 -4.83 31.41
CA ALA A 324 -5.43 -4.56 31.12
C ALA A 324 -5.24 -3.31 30.22
N ALA A 325 -6.29 -2.80 29.59
CA ALA A 325 -6.19 -1.78 28.56
C ALA A 325 -6.15 -0.36 29.12
N GLU A 326 -5.08 0.37 28.84
CA GLU A 326 -5.07 1.83 28.89
C GLU A 326 -5.29 2.38 27.47
N PHE A 327 -6.55 2.57 27.08
CA PHE A 327 -6.89 3.08 25.77
C PHE A 327 -6.38 4.51 25.61
N ARG A 328 -5.66 4.77 24.52
CA ARG A 328 -5.10 6.10 24.21
C ARG A 328 -5.57 6.60 22.86
N ARG A 329 -5.77 7.91 22.77
CA ARG A 329 -6.14 8.62 21.53
C ARG A 329 -5.40 9.94 21.45
N GLY A 330 -4.92 10.30 20.26
CA GLY A 330 -4.40 11.65 20.01
C GLY A 330 -5.52 12.68 20.05
N LEU A 331 -5.36 13.71 20.90
CA LEU A 331 -6.35 14.78 21.06
C LEU A 331 -6.26 15.84 19.95
N GLY A 332 -5.19 15.83 19.17
CA GLY A 332 -4.89 16.84 18.17
C GLY A 332 -4.01 17.96 18.74
N CYS A 333 -2.87 18.21 18.07
CA CYS A 333 -1.94 19.28 18.43
C CYS A 333 -1.31 19.86 17.14
N ASN A 334 -0.47 20.88 17.28
CA ASN A 334 0.22 21.48 16.13
C ASN A 334 1.13 20.48 15.39
N HIS A 335 1.70 19.49 16.09
CA HIS A 335 2.57 18.48 15.47
C HIS A 335 1.81 17.59 14.49
N CYS A 336 0.63 17.10 14.87
CA CYS A 336 -0.22 16.27 14.02
C CYS A 336 -1.28 17.06 13.23
N GLU A 337 -1.10 18.38 13.10
CA GLU A 337 -2.05 19.29 12.42
C GLU A 337 -3.50 19.11 12.95
N PHE A 338 -3.63 18.94 14.25
CA PHE A 338 -4.90 18.70 14.97
C PHE A 338 -5.63 17.40 14.56
N GLY A 339 -4.98 16.52 13.80
CA GLY A 339 -5.55 15.24 13.36
C GLY A 339 -5.56 14.15 14.42
N GLY A 340 -4.74 14.27 15.46
CA GLY A 340 -4.56 13.26 16.51
C GLY A 340 -3.75 12.03 16.09
N TYR A 341 -3.35 11.91 14.83
CA TYR A 341 -2.63 10.75 14.29
C TYR A 341 -1.35 11.18 13.60
N GLU A 342 -0.36 10.25 13.59
CA GLU A 342 0.95 10.48 12.99
C GLU A 342 1.45 9.20 12.33
N GLY A 343 1.29 9.10 11.01
CA GLY A 343 1.69 7.94 10.23
C GLY A 343 0.81 6.70 10.42
N ARG A 344 1.25 5.60 9.83
CA ARG A 344 0.57 4.31 9.85
C ARG A 344 1.56 3.19 10.09
N LYS A 345 1.10 2.09 10.69
CA LYS A 345 1.91 0.89 10.93
C LYS A 345 1.13 -0.36 10.55
N GLY A 346 1.86 -1.39 10.10
CA GLY A 346 1.24 -2.66 9.72
C GLY A 346 0.73 -3.43 10.93
N ILE A 347 -0.44 -4.03 10.80
CA ILE A 347 -0.84 -5.23 11.52
C ILE A 347 -0.80 -6.39 10.56
N VAL A 348 -0.31 -7.53 11.04
CA VAL A 348 0.12 -8.63 10.19
C VAL A 348 -0.38 -9.95 10.76
N GLU A 349 -0.87 -10.80 9.88
CA GLU A 349 -1.19 -12.21 10.13
C GLU A 349 -0.28 -13.04 9.23
N MET A 350 0.56 -13.90 9.80
CA MET A 350 1.50 -14.71 9.03
C MET A 350 1.17 -16.20 9.16
N LEU A 351 0.71 -16.78 8.07
CA LEU A 351 0.41 -18.20 7.94
C LEU A 351 1.62 -18.94 7.38
N VAL A 352 2.25 -19.76 8.18
CA VAL A 352 3.28 -20.72 7.75
C VAL A 352 2.67 -22.13 7.78
N PRO A 353 2.52 -22.81 6.62
CA PRO A 353 1.78 -24.07 6.58
C PRO A 353 2.54 -25.20 7.30
N ASN A 354 1.89 -25.79 8.30
CA ASN A 354 2.30 -27.01 8.96
C ASN A 354 1.72 -28.26 8.26
N GLU A 355 2.02 -29.43 8.76
CA GLU A 355 1.56 -30.72 8.20
C GLU A 355 0.04 -30.84 8.22
N GLU A 356 -0.61 -30.49 9.35
CA GLU A 356 -2.05 -30.53 9.51
C GLU A 356 -2.80 -29.62 8.53
N LEU A 357 -2.28 -28.40 8.31
CA LEU A 357 -2.85 -27.46 7.35
C LEU A 357 -2.71 -28.00 5.91
N ARG A 358 -1.56 -28.61 5.58
CA ARG A 358 -1.36 -29.23 4.26
C ARG A 358 -2.35 -30.37 4.03
N ASP A 359 -2.58 -31.24 5.00
CA ASP A 359 -3.55 -32.32 4.92
C ASP A 359 -4.98 -31.80 4.74
N ALA A 360 -5.32 -30.71 5.43
CA ALA A 360 -6.61 -30.02 5.28
C ALA A 360 -6.77 -29.40 3.88
N VAL A 361 -5.72 -28.77 3.33
CA VAL A 361 -5.73 -28.25 1.96
C VAL A 361 -5.83 -29.38 0.94
N MET A 362 -5.08 -30.48 1.12
CA MET A 362 -5.19 -31.69 0.28
C MET A 362 -6.61 -32.26 0.25
N SER A 363 -7.28 -32.21 1.38
CA SER A 363 -8.68 -32.67 1.54
C SER A 363 -9.70 -31.62 1.12
N LYS A 364 -9.28 -30.44 0.62
CA LYS A 364 -10.12 -29.31 0.23
C LYS A 364 -11.11 -28.89 1.34
N LYS A 365 -10.62 -28.84 2.58
CA LYS A 365 -11.42 -28.39 3.73
C LYS A 365 -11.86 -26.93 3.56
N PRO A 366 -13.00 -26.54 4.15
CA PRO A 366 -13.48 -25.17 4.10
C PRO A 366 -12.51 -24.19 4.78
N GLU A 367 -12.54 -22.91 4.35
CA GLU A 367 -11.65 -21.87 4.83
C GLU A 367 -11.70 -21.71 6.37
N SER A 368 -12.88 -21.81 6.96
CA SER A 368 -13.05 -21.72 8.42
C SER A 368 -12.28 -22.83 9.19
N GLU A 369 -12.19 -24.02 8.62
CA GLU A 369 -11.43 -25.13 9.23
C GLU A 369 -9.92 -24.89 9.06
N LEU A 370 -9.48 -24.39 7.88
CA LEU A 370 -8.09 -23.98 7.67
C LEU A 370 -7.67 -22.88 8.65
N GLN A 371 -8.53 -21.91 8.89
CA GLN A 371 -8.29 -20.82 9.85
C GLN A 371 -8.15 -21.35 11.27
N GLN A 372 -9.04 -22.24 11.68
CA GLN A 372 -8.97 -22.85 13.02
C GLN A 372 -7.67 -23.64 13.22
N ILE A 373 -7.24 -24.42 12.23
CA ILE A 373 -5.97 -25.16 12.26
C ILE A 373 -4.80 -24.20 12.38
N ALA A 374 -4.79 -23.12 11.60
CA ALA A 374 -3.71 -22.13 11.64
C ALA A 374 -3.61 -21.43 13.00
N VAL A 375 -4.74 -21.01 13.57
CA VAL A 375 -4.79 -20.39 14.90
C VAL A 375 -4.35 -21.38 15.99
N ASN A 376 -4.83 -22.62 15.95
CA ASN A 376 -4.41 -23.66 16.91
C ASN A 376 -2.90 -23.95 16.81
N ALA A 377 -2.30 -23.76 15.64
CA ALA A 377 -0.85 -23.89 15.43
C ALA A 377 -0.05 -22.66 15.90
N GLY A 378 -0.71 -21.64 16.44
CA GLY A 378 -0.09 -20.43 16.99
C GLY A 378 0.01 -19.26 16.00
N MET A 379 -0.74 -19.27 14.92
CA MET A 379 -0.85 -18.09 14.05
C MET A 379 -1.55 -16.96 14.82
N GLU A 380 -0.88 -15.82 14.97
CA GLU A 380 -1.49 -14.62 15.50
C GLU A 380 -2.37 -13.97 14.41
N THR A 381 -3.64 -13.75 14.74
CA THR A 381 -4.59 -13.14 13.81
C THR A 381 -4.37 -11.62 13.67
N LEU A 382 -4.87 -11.02 12.58
CA LEU A 382 -4.88 -9.55 12.42
C LEU A 382 -5.54 -8.85 13.61
N TRP A 383 -6.60 -9.43 14.15
CA TRP A 383 -7.30 -8.94 15.32
C TRP A 383 -6.40 -8.92 16.57
N GLU A 384 -5.78 -10.04 16.93
CA GLU A 384 -4.90 -10.15 18.09
C GLU A 384 -3.70 -9.21 17.97
N HIS A 385 -3.11 -9.12 16.79
CA HIS A 385 -2.03 -8.18 16.54
C HIS A 385 -2.49 -6.72 16.70
N GLY A 386 -3.68 -6.38 16.18
CA GLY A 386 -4.28 -5.05 16.33
C GLY A 386 -4.55 -4.71 17.78
N ILE A 387 -5.16 -5.60 18.55
CA ILE A 387 -5.41 -5.42 19.98
C ILE A 387 -4.14 -5.23 20.77
N ARG A 388 -3.08 -5.97 20.47
CA ARG A 388 -1.78 -5.77 21.13
C ARG A 388 -1.23 -4.35 20.92
N ARG A 389 -1.43 -3.75 19.73
CA ARG A 389 -1.06 -2.35 19.47
C ARG A 389 -1.93 -1.36 20.24
N VAL A 390 -3.22 -1.66 20.39
CA VAL A 390 -4.12 -0.86 21.23
C VAL A 390 -3.65 -0.87 22.68
N LEU A 391 -3.32 -2.06 23.21
CA LEU A 391 -2.79 -2.21 24.58
C LEU A 391 -1.46 -1.49 24.78
N ALA A 392 -0.64 -1.39 23.74
CA ALA A 392 0.59 -0.59 23.74
C ALA A 392 0.34 0.93 23.62
N GLY A 393 -0.93 1.37 23.46
CA GLY A 393 -1.29 2.78 23.25
C GLY A 393 -0.90 3.35 21.88
N GLU A 394 -0.44 2.49 20.95
CA GLU A 394 0.06 2.90 19.64
C GLU A 394 -1.06 3.37 18.70
N CYS A 395 -2.25 2.79 18.78
CA CYS A 395 -3.41 3.12 17.94
C CYS A 395 -4.71 3.08 18.74
N THR A 396 -5.80 3.59 18.14
CA THR A 396 -7.11 3.52 18.77
C THR A 396 -7.79 2.18 18.50
N TYR A 397 -8.67 1.76 19.41
CA TYR A 397 -9.46 0.56 19.25
C TYR A 397 -10.38 0.65 18.02
N GLU A 398 -11.00 1.81 17.81
CA GLU A 398 -11.90 2.07 16.67
C GLU A 398 -11.17 1.93 15.31
N ASP A 399 -9.89 2.33 15.26
CA ASP A 399 -9.12 2.22 14.02
C ASP A 399 -8.84 0.75 13.68
N VAL A 400 -8.51 -0.07 14.68
CA VAL A 400 -8.33 -1.52 14.51
C VAL A 400 -9.64 -2.18 14.09
N MET A 401 -10.76 -1.87 14.78
CA MET A 401 -12.08 -2.41 14.47
C MET A 401 -12.48 -2.14 13.01
N SER A 402 -12.39 -0.89 12.58
CA SER A 402 -12.74 -0.52 11.21
C SER A 402 -11.85 -1.17 10.17
N THR A 403 -10.59 -1.47 10.53
CA THR A 403 -9.61 -2.04 9.60
C THR A 403 -9.71 -3.57 9.48
N VAL A 404 -10.12 -4.25 10.53
CA VAL A 404 -10.15 -5.74 10.57
C VAL A 404 -11.55 -6.29 10.30
N ILE A 405 -12.63 -5.59 10.71
CA ILE A 405 -14.01 -6.10 10.60
C ILE A 405 -14.64 -5.83 9.22
N ASP A 406 -14.21 -4.79 8.49
CA ASP A 406 -14.70 -4.53 7.13
C ASP A 406 -14.48 -5.70 6.15
N ASP A 407 -13.67 -6.70 6.52
CA ASP A 407 -13.42 -7.90 5.71
C ASP A 407 -14.20 -9.14 6.16
N ALA A 408 -15.01 -9.05 7.22
CA ALA A 408 -15.76 -10.18 7.77
C ALA A 408 -17.24 -10.24 7.33
N PHE A 409 -17.66 -9.33 6.41
CA PHE A 409 -19.01 -9.30 5.83
C PHE A 409 -19.00 -9.30 4.31
#